data_77f715caadc750abc525b42b030e4c5f
#
_entry.id   77f715caadc750abc525b42b030e4c5f
#
_cell.length_a   1.000
_cell.length_b   1.000
_cell.length_c   1.000
_cell.angle_alpha   90.00
_cell.angle_beta   90.00
_cell.angle_gamma   90.00
#
_symmetry.space_group_name_H-M   'P 1'
#
loop_
_entity.id
_entity.type
_entity.pdbx_description
1 polymer ?
#
loop_
_entity_poly.entity_id
_entity_poly.type
_entity_poly.pdbx_seq_one_letter_code
_entity_poly.pdbx_strand_id
1 'polypeptide(L)'
;MHGEPARLYWRRRKVRLRPLVLILDISGSMADYSRSLLQFAHSAKRSAGRVEVFCFGTRLTRVTGAMECRRPDEALERAARAAFDWDGGTRIGDSLDAFVRGWARRGLCRGGIVVICSDGLDRGDPAVLAAAMERLSRLSHRLVWLNPHKRDDPAFRPSTLGMMIAAPHIDLLLSGHDLASLEKLAAVLPGLN
;
A
#
# COMPACT_ATOMS: atom_id res chain seq x y z
N MET A 1 46.50 19.78 35.58
CA MET A 1 45.03 19.54 35.37
C MET A 1 44.88 18.90 34.01
N HIS A 2 44.65 17.60 33.94
CA HIS A 2 44.42 16.90 32.70
C HIS A 2 42.91 16.78 32.51
N GLY A 3 42.38 17.51 31.52
CA GLY A 3 40.99 17.41 31.14
C GLY A 3 40.72 16.08 30.41
N GLU A 4 39.90 15.23 30.99
CA GLU A 4 39.42 14.02 30.29
C GLU A 4 38.58 14.40 29.07
N PRO A 5 38.79 13.76 27.90
CA PRO A 5 37.98 14.05 26.74
C PRO A 5 36.54 13.55 26.98
N ALA A 6 35.59 14.49 26.99
CA ALA A 6 34.17 14.14 27.03
C ALA A 6 33.82 13.19 25.89
N ARG A 7 33.34 11.98 26.18
CA ARG A 7 32.85 11.06 25.19
C ARG A 7 31.59 11.63 24.53
N LEU A 8 31.71 12.10 23.27
CA LEU A 8 30.61 12.56 22.47
C LEU A 8 29.72 11.35 22.09
N TYR A 9 28.59 11.21 22.74
CA TYR A 9 27.57 10.23 22.36
C TYR A 9 26.78 10.81 21.20
N TRP A 10 27.02 10.30 19.98
CA TRP A 10 26.25 10.64 18.80
C TRP A 10 24.87 10.00 18.91
N ARG A 11 23.86 10.79 19.20
CA ARG A 11 22.45 10.36 19.19
C ARG A 11 22.01 10.25 17.74
N ARG A 12 22.00 9.03 17.19
CA ARG A 12 21.44 8.79 15.87
C ARG A 12 19.96 9.20 15.89
N ARG A 13 19.57 10.15 15.01
CA ARG A 13 18.19 10.58 14.88
C ARG A 13 17.34 9.35 14.52
N LYS A 14 16.40 8.94 15.39
CA LYS A 14 15.44 7.89 15.05
C LYS A 14 14.61 8.39 13.88
N VAL A 15 14.77 7.78 12.71
CA VAL A 15 13.90 8.03 11.57
C VAL A 15 12.50 7.53 11.96
N ARG A 16 11.57 8.45 12.17
CA ARG A 16 10.17 8.09 12.41
C ARG A 16 9.54 7.84 11.05
N LEU A 17 9.15 6.59 10.79
CA LEU A 17 8.37 6.27 9.60
C LEU A 17 7.05 7.05 9.62
N ARG A 18 6.67 7.59 8.46
CA ARG A 18 5.36 8.21 8.27
C ARG A 18 4.24 7.18 8.44
N PRO A 19 3.01 7.60 8.75
CA PRO A 19 1.86 6.71 8.67
C PRO A 19 1.83 6.00 7.30
N LEU A 20 1.61 4.70 7.31
CA LEU A 20 1.55 3.87 6.10
C LEU A 20 0.13 3.32 5.93
N VAL A 21 -0.43 3.50 4.75
CA VAL A 21 -1.70 2.89 4.36
C VAL A 21 -1.43 1.93 3.21
N LEU A 22 -1.78 0.67 3.39
CA LEU A 22 -1.69 -0.37 2.37
C LEU A 22 -3.10 -0.67 1.85
N ILE A 23 -3.32 -0.57 0.54
CA ILE A 23 -4.58 -0.89 -0.13
C ILE A 23 -4.28 -1.98 -1.15
N LEU A 24 -4.67 -3.22 -0.82
CA LEU A 24 -4.26 -4.43 -1.50
C LEU A 24 -5.40 -4.98 -2.36
N ASP A 25 -5.15 -5.15 -3.63
CA ASP A 25 -6.00 -5.88 -4.55
C ASP A 25 -5.87 -7.39 -4.29
N ILE A 26 -6.99 -8.03 -4.02
CA ILE A 26 -7.08 -9.48 -3.79
C ILE A 26 -7.98 -10.16 -4.82
N SER A 27 -8.22 -9.52 -5.96
CA SER A 27 -8.95 -10.08 -7.09
C SER A 27 -8.30 -11.34 -7.65
N GLY A 28 -9.02 -12.04 -8.51
CA GLY A 28 -8.53 -13.28 -9.10
C GLY A 28 -7.23 -13.13 -9.89
N SER A 29 -7.02 -12.01 -10.60
CA SER A 29 -5.76 -11.71 -11.29
C SER A 29 -4.57 -11.48 -10.35
N MET A 30 -4.85 -11.12 -9.09
CA MET A 30 -3.86 -10.89 -8.05
C MET A 30 -3.65 -12.09 -7.12
N ALA A 31 -4.32 -13.22 -7.35
CA ALA A 31 -4.32 -14.38 -6.44
C ALA A 31 -2.92 -14.88 -6.10
N ASP A 32 -2.03 -14.97 -7.09
CA ASP A 32 -0.65 -15.43 -6.92
C ASP A 32 0.20 -14.49 -6.03
N TYR A 33 -0.17 -13.22 -5.96
CA TYR A 33 0.55 -12.18 -5.22
C TYR A 33 -0.07 -11.87 -3.86
N SER A 34 -1.36 -12.13 -3.69
CA SER A 34 -2.14 -11.73 -2.51
C SER A 34 -1.55 -12.24 -1.20
N ARG A 35 -1.04 -13.49 -1.17
CA ARG A 35 -0.40 -14.06 0.03
C ARG A 35 0.83 -13.27 0.44
N SER A 36 1.73 -12.99 -0.49
CA SER A 36 2.97 -12.23 -0.23
C SER A 36 2.69 -10.80 0.20
N LEU A 37 1.69 -10.16 -0.41
CA LEU A 37 1.23 -8.81 -0.05
C LEU A 37 0.67 -8.77 1.38
N LEU A 38 -0.15 -9.76 1.77
CA LEU A 38 -0.69 -9.86 3.12
C LEU A 38 0.40 -10.18 4.15
N GLN A 39 1.38 -11.02 3.83
CA GLN A 39 2.56 -11.26 4.68
C GLN A 39 3.37 -9.98 4.90
N PHE A 40 3.60 -9.23 3.83
CA PHE A 40 4.27 -7.93 3.92
C PHE A 40 3.48 -6.97 4.82
N ALA A 41 2.16 -6.86 4.62
CA ALA A 41 1.29 -6.01 5.42
C ALA A 41 1.32 -6.39 6.92
N HIS A 42 1.30 -7.69 7.23
CA HIS A 42 1.44 -8.19 8.59
C HIS A 42 2.78 -7.79 9.20
N SER A 43 3.89 -7.99 8.47
CA SER A 43 5.24 -7.62 8.91
C SER A 43 5.38 -6.12 9.12
N ALA A 44 4.85 -5.30 8.19
CA ALA A 44 4.82 -3.85 8.29
C ALA A 44 4.04 -3.37 9.51
N LYS A 45 2.85 -3.95 9.78
CA LYS A 45 2.03 -3.62 10.97
C LYS A 45 2.76 -3.90 12.27
N ARG A 46 3.58 -4.94 12.33
CA ARG A 46 4.36 -5.30 13.52
C ARG A 46 5.62 -4.46 13.70
N SER A 47 6.19 -3.96 12.62
CA SER A 47 7.47 -3.21 12.63
C SER A 47 7.26 -1.71 12.75
N ALA A 48 6.16 -1.17 12.22
CA ALA A 48 5.86 0.25 12.17
C ALA A 48 4.61 0.58 12.99
N GLY A 49 4.67 1.65 13.80
CA GLY A 49 3.62 1.97 14.76
C GLY A 49 2.27 2.38 14.16
N ARG A 50 2.23 2.92 12.94
CA ARG A 50 1.02 3.47 12.31
C ARG A 50 0.85 2.91 10.90
N VAL A 51 0.38 1.67 10.83
CA VAL A 51 0.06 0.99 9.57
C VAL A 51 -1.42 0.63 9.55
N GLU A 52 -2.10 1.00 8.48
CA GLU A 52 -3.47 0.64 8.17
C GLU A 52 -3.50 -0.22 6.92
N VAL A 53 -4.31 -1.27 6.93
CA VAL A 53 -4.39 -2.25 5.85
C VAL A 53 -5.83 -2.40 5.39
N PHE A 54 -6.02 -2.27 4.10
CA PHE A 54 -7.28 -2.47 3.40
C PHE A 54 -7.08 -3.49 2.30
N CYS A 55 -8.10 -4.29 2.04
CA CYS A 55 -8.17 -5.15 0.87
C CYS A 55 -9.37 -4.75 0.02
N PHE A 56 -9.29 -4.97 -1.28
CA PHE A 56 -10.41 -4.79 -2.18
C PHE A 56 -10.44 -5.84 -3.29
N GLY A 57 -11.63 -6.09 -3.78
CA GLY A 57 -11.99 -6.80 -5.00
C GLY A 57 -13.17 -6.06 -5.59
N THR A 58 -14.41 -6.47 -5.31
CA THR A 58 -15.62 -5.72 -5.67
C THR A 58 -15.94 -4.63 -4.65
N ARG A 59 -15.46 -4.76 -3.42
CA ARG A 59 -15.66 -3.78 -2.34
C ARG A 59 -14.39 -3.59 -1.51
N LEU A 60 -14.31 -2.45 -0.84
CA LEU A 60 -13.23 -2.16 0.10
C LEU A 60 -13.52 -2.72 1.49
N THR A 61 -12.56 -3.43 2.06
CA THR A 61 -12.62 -3.98 3.42
C THR A 61 -11.38 -3.58 4.21
N ARG A 62 -11.56 -2.99 5.40
CA ARG A 62 -10.45 -2.72 6.32
C ARG A 62 -10.09 -3.99 7.08
N VAL A 63 -8.84 -4.44 6.94
CA VAL A 63 -8.34 -5.68 7.54
C VAL A 63 -7.25 -5.44 8.59
N THR A 64 -7.04 -4.19 9.00
CA THR A 64 -6.00 -3.82 9.99
C THR A 64 -6.08 -4.65 11.27
N GLY A 65 -7.29 -4.92 11.80
CA GLY A 65 -7.47 -5.73 13.01
C GLY A 65 -7.02 -7.18 12.83
N ALA A 66 -7.18 -7.75 11.62
CA ALA A 66 -6.68 -9.09 11.32
C ALA A 66 -5.14 -9.15 11.40
N MET A 67 -4.46 -8.06 10.99
CA MET A 67 -3.00 -7.97 10.99
C MET A 67 -2.39 -7.84 12.41
N GLU A 68 -3.19 -7.63 13.43
CA GLU A 68 -2.74 -7.56 14.83
C GLU A 68 -2.50 -8.95 15.44
N CYS A 69 -2.99 -10.03 14.80
CA CYS A 69 -2.73 -11.39 15.22
C CYS A 69 -1.22 -11.71 15.19
N ARG A 70 -0.72 -12.41 16.22
CA ARG A 70 0.72 -12.74 16.30
C ARG A 70 1.15 -13.79 15.28
N ARG A 71 0.27 -14.71 14.92
CA ARG A 71 0.54 -15.76 13.93
C ARG A 71 0.25 -15.25 12.53
N PRO A 72 1.25 -15.25 11.64
CA PRO A 72 1.07 -14.74 10.28
C PRO A 72 -0.06 -15.48 9.52
N ASP A 73 -0.05 -16.81 9.54
CA ASP A 73 -1.05 -17.60 8.81
C ASP A 73 -2.47 -17.32 9.28
N GLU A 74 -2.68 -17.20 10.60
CA GLU A 74 -3.98 -16.85 11.16
C GLU A 74 -4.41 -15.42 10.77
N ALA A 75 -3.47 -14.46 10.73
CA ALA A 75 -3.73 -13.10 10.27
C ALA A 75 -4.17 -13.10 8.79
N LEU A 76 -3.47 -13.86 7.96
CA LEU A 76 -3.79 -13.99 6.53
C LEU A 76 -5.17 -14.62 6.31
N GLU A 77 -5.48 -15.71 7.03
CA GLU A 77 -6.79 -16.35 6.95
C GLU A 77 -7.94 -15.43 7.40
N ARG A 78 -7.73 -14.67 8.47
CA ARG A 78 -8.71 -13.68 8.93
C ARG A 78 -8.93 -12.57 7.93
N ALA A 79 -7.85 -12.05 7.34
CA ALA A 79 -7.93 -11.02 6.31
C ALA A 79 -8.62 -11.54 5.04
N ALA A 80 -8.24 -12.73 4.58
CA ALA A 80 -8.87 -13.38 3.45
C ALA A 80 -10.38 -13.57 3.67
N ARG A 81 -10.77 -14.12 4.82
CA ARG A 81 -12.20 -14.31 5.16
C ARG A 81 -12.99 -12.99 5.23
N ALA A 82 -12.38 -11.94 5.76
CA ALA A 82 -13.03 -10.63 5.88
C ALA A 82 -13.22 -9.93 4.54
N ALA A 83 -12.26 -10.13 3.62
CA ALA A 83 -12.21 -9.46 2.34
C ALA A 83 -12.75 -10.32 1.18
N PHE A 84 -13.23 -11.54 1.48
CA PHE A 84 -13.68 -12.51 0.51
C PHE A 84 -14.88 -12.02 -0.31
N ASP A 85 -14.68 -11.92 -1.62
CA ASP A 85 -15.73 -11.53 -2.56
C ASP A 85 -15.41 -12.14 -3.94
N TRP A 86 -16.11 -13.25 -4.30
CA TRP A 86 -15.76 -14.07 -5.46
C TRP A 86 -16.51 -13.69 -6.75
N ASP A 87 -17.58 -12.90 -6.68
CA ASP A 87 -18.56 -12.85 -7.78
C ASP A 87 -18.60 -11.55 -8.59
N GLY A 88 -17.59 -10.71 -8.53
CA GLY A 88 -17.60 -9.48 -9.33
C GLY A 88 -16.19 -9.05 -9.73
N GLY A 89 -16.00 -8.59 -10.95
CA GLY A 89 -14.70 -8.05 -11.36
C GLY A 89 -14.22 -6.92 -10.47
N THR A 90 -12.92 -6.72 -10.41
CA THR A 90 -12.26 -5.69 -9.59
C THR A 90 -12.81 -4.30 -9.91
N ARG A 91 -13.19 -3.55 -8.86
CA ARG A 91 -13.66 -2.17 -8.93
C ARG A 91 -12.70 -1.26 -8.17
N ILE A 92 -11.56 -0.96 -8.80
CA ILE A 92 -10.50 -0.15 -8.20
C ILE A 92 -11.02 1.26 -7.89
N GLY A 93 -11.64 1.90 -8.88
CA GLY A 93 -12.18 3.26 -8.74
C GLY A 93 -13.17 3.38 -7.60
N ASP A 94 -14.17 2.49 -7.53
CA ASP A 94 -15.19 2.48 -6.47
C ASP A 94 -14.57 2.25 -5.09
N SER A 95 -13.60 1.33 -5.00
CA SER A 95 -12.91 1.01 -3.75
C SER A 95 -12.06 2.17 -3.25
N LEU A 96 -11.31 2.84 -4.14
CA LEU A 96 -10.53 4.02 -3.79
C LEU A 96 -11.40 5.21 -3.42
N ASP A 97 -12.53 5.42 -4.11
CA ASP A 97 -13.47 6.48 -3.75
C ASP A 97 -14.15 6.21 -2.39
N ALA A 98 -14.51 4.95 -2.10
CA ALA A 98 -14.98 4.54 -0.78
C ALA A 98 -13.92 4.79 0.30
N PHE A 99 -12.63 4.49 0.02
CA PHE A 99 -11.53 4.79 0.90
C PHE A 99 -11.38 6.30 1.15
N VAL A 100 -11.43 7.10 0.10
CA VAL A 100 -11.34 8.56 0.21
C VAL A 100 -12.44 9.11 1.10
N ARG A 101 -13.70 8.70 0.87
CA ARG A 101 -14.86 9.18 1.64
C ARG A 101 -14.87 8.70 3.09
N GLY A 102 -14.52 7.43 3.29
CA GLY A 102 -14.61 6.79 4.62
C GLY A 102 -13.46 7.15 5.56
N TRP A 103 -12.23 7.26 5.02
CA TRP A 103 -11.02 7.32 5.85
C TRP A 103 -10.05 8.44 5.48
N ALA A 104 -9.71 8.63 4.21
CA ALA A 104 -8.68 9.58 3.81
C ALA A 104 -9.06 11.03 4.19
N ARG A 105 -10.29 11.44 3.91
CA ARG A 105 -10.82 12.77 4.28
C ARG A 105 -10.86 13.00 5.79
N ARG A 106 -10.94 11.94 6.58
CA ARG A 106 -10.90 12.00 8.06
C ARG A 106 -9.47 12.05 8.60
N GLY A 107 -8.47 12.21 7.74
CA GLY A 107 -7.08 12.44 8.12
C GLY A 107 -6.22 11.19 8.19
N LEU A 108 -6.72 10.00 7.80
CA LEU A 108 -5.94 8.75 7.84
C LEU A 108 -4.67 8.83 6.99
N CYS A 109 -4.74 9.50 5.84
CA CYS A 109 -3.62 9.68 4.91
C CYS A 109 -2.77 10.92 5.19
N ARG A 110 -3.16 11.76 6.16
CA ARG A 110 -2.50 13.06 6.36
C ARG A 110 -1.04 12.90 6.74
N GLY A 111 -0.16 13.40 5.87
CA GLY A 111 1.28 13.27 6.02
C GLY A 111 1.79 11.83 5.94
N GLY A 112 0.96 10.89 5.50
CA GLY A 112 1.26 9.47 5.35
C GLY A 112 1.57 9.08 3.92
N ILE A 113 2.10 7.87 3.76
CA ILE A 113 2.35 7.23 2.48
C ILE A 113 1.19 6.26 2.21
N VAL A 114 0.57 6.37 1.04
CA VAL A 114 -0.44 5.42 0.56
C VAL A 114 0.21 4.52 -0.48
N VAL A 115 0.13 3.21 -0.26
CA VAL A 115 0.63 2.19 -1.20
C VAL A 115 -0.56 1.41 -1.73
N ILE A 116 -0.78 1.46 -3.02
CA ILE A 116 -1.78 0.68 -3.73
C ILE A 116 -1.07 -0.49 -4.41
N CYS A 117 -1.54 -1.71 -4.22
CA CYS A 117 -0.99 -2.91 -4.86
C CYS A 117 -2.07 -3.50 -5.77
N SER A 118 -1.91 -3.35 -7.09
CA SER A 118 -2.86 -3.86 -8.09
C SER A 118 -2.20 -3.92 -9.48
N ASP A 119 -2.69 -4.79 -10.34
CA ASP A 119 -2.34 -4.86 -11.75
C ASP A 119 -3.03 -3.77 -12.60
N GLY A 120 -4.00 -3.06 -12.01
CA GLY A 120 -4.74 -1.98 -12.66
C GLY A 120 -5.86 -2.46 -13.59
N LEU A 121 -6.30 -3.71 -13.48
CA LEU A 121 -7.47 -4.21 -14.21
C LEU A 121 -8.76 -3.76 -13.51
N ASP A 122 -9.25 -2.59 -13.90
CA ASP A 122 -10.48 -1.99 -13.36
C ASP A 122 -11.67 -2.24 -14.28
N ARG A 123 -12.79 -2.69 -13.70
CA ARG A 123 -14.09 -2.83 -14.38
C ARG A 123 -15.08 -1.74 -13.97
N GLY A 124 -14.65 -0.78 -13.17
CA GLY A 124 -15.44 0.36 -12.76
C GLY A 124 -15.49 1.48 -13.79
N ASP A 125 -16.11 2.60 -13.40
CA ASP A 125 -16.13 3.81 -14.22
C ASP A 125 -14.75 4.50 -14.17
N PRO A 126 -14.10 4.73 -15.33
CA PRO A 126 -12.83 5.44 -15.43
C PRO A 126 -12.84 6.83 -14.77
N ALA A 127 -13.96 7.55 -14.82
CA ALA A 127 -14.09 8.86 -14.21
C ALA A 127 -14.04 8.80 -12.66
N VAL A 128 -14.62 7.74 -12.08
CA VAL A 128 -14.57 7.51 -10.62
C VAL A 128 -13.12 7.22 -10.19
N LEU A 129 -12.40 6.38 -10.94
CA LEU A 129 -10.98 6.10 -10.67
C LEU A 129 -10.13 7.38 -10.76
N ALA A 130 -10.27 8.15 -11.83
CA ALA A 130 -9.53 9.41 -12.01
C ALA A 130 -9.76 10.38 -10.83
N ALA A 131 -11.02 10.59 -10.45
CA ALA A 131 -11.37 11.47 -9.34
C ALA A 131 -10.84 10.96 -7.99
N ALA A 132 -10.85 9.65 -7.76
CA ALA A 132 -10.31 9.04 -6.53
C ALA A 132 -8.80 9.21 -6.45
N MET A 133 -8.08 8.95 -7.53
CA MET A 133 -6.62 9.09 -7.61
C MET A 133 -6.18 10.54 -7.42
N GLU A 134 -6.84 11.49 -8.07
CA GLU A 134 -6.58 12.93 -7.88
C GLU A 134 -6.74 13.35 -6.41
N ARG A 135 -7.81 12.88 -5.76
CA ARG A 135 -8.04 13.19 -4.33
C ARG A 135 -7.00 12.55 -3.43
N LEU A 136 -6.62 11.30 -3.69
CA LEU A 136 -5.60 10.60 -2.90
C LEU A 136 -4.24 11.28 -3.00
N SER A 137 -3.82 11.69 -4.20
CA SER A 137 -2.54 12.39 -4.40
C SER A 137 -2.46 13.70 -3.61
N ARG A 138 -3.59 14.40 -3.43
CA ARG A 138 -3.67 15.64 -2.63
C ARG A 138 -3.75 15.40 -1.12
N LEU A 139 -4.28 14.25 -0.68
CA LEU A 139 -4.50 13.93 0.73
C LEU A 139 -3.31 13.18 1.36
N SER A 140 -2.50 12.50 0.57
CA SER A 140 -1.32 11.76 1.02
C SER A 140 -0.04 12.59 0.87
N HIS A 141 0.99 12.20 1.60
CA HIS A 141 2.34 12.76 1.40
C HIS A 141 3.00 12.18 0.15
N ARG A 142 2.82 10.86 -0.06
CA ARG A 142 3.25 10.14 -1.26
C ARG A 142 2.24 9.07 -1.63
N LEU A 143 2.02 8.91 -2.92
CA LEU A 143 1.21 7.86 -3.49
C LEU A 143 2.10 6.91 -4.29
N VAL A 144 2.24 5.68 -3.79
CA VAL A 144 3.05 4.62 -4.38
C VAL A 144 2.13 3.58 -4.99
N TRP A 145 2.47 3.09 -6.17
CA TRP A 145 1.77 1.96 -6.79
C TRP A 145 2.72 0.78 -6.98
N LEU A 146 2.31 -0.39 -6.51
CA LEU A 146 2.97 -1.66 -6.79
C LEU A 146 2.19 -2.39 -7.87
N ASN A 147 2.83 -2.64 -9.01
CA ASN A 147 2.25 -3.44 -10.08
C ASN A 147 3.08 -4.71 -10.26
N PRO A 148 2.50 -5.92 -10.06
CA PRO A 148 3.25 -7.17 -10.18
C PRO A 148 3.74 -7.44 -11.60
N HIS A 149 3.03 -6.96 -12.63
CA HIS A 149 3.44 -7.11 -14.02
C HIS A 149 4.62 -6.25 -14.43
N LYS A 150 4.94 -5.22 -13.64
CA LYS A 150 6.14 -4.39 -13.88
C LYS A 150 7.42 -5.20 -13.78
N ARG A 151 7.49 -6.15 -12.85
CA ARG A 151 8.72 -6.90 -12.55
C ARG A 151 9.93 -5.95 -12.42
N ASP A 152 11.12 -6.39 -12.81
CA ASP A 152 12.34 -5.55 -12.85
C ASP A 152 12.57 -4.92 -14.24
N ASP A 153 11.52 -4.80 -15.06
CA ASP A 153 11.59 -4.22 -16.39
C ASP A 153 11.60 -2.69 -16.34
N PRO A 154 12.72 -2.03 -16.70
CA PRO A 154 12.81 -0.58 -16.73
C PRO A 154 12.01 0.02 -17.92
N ALA A 155 11.71 -0.78 -18.95
CA ALA A 155 10.94 -0.36 -20.11
C ALA A 155 9.42 -0.56 -19.92
N PHE A 156 8.99 -1.07 -18.78
CA PHE A 156 7.56 -1.27 -18.48
C PHE A 156 6.76 0.00 -18.73
N ARG A 157 5.67 -0.14 -19.48
CA ARG A 157 4.69 0.91 -19.70
C ARG A 157 3.33 0.42 -19.22
N PRO A 158 2.60 1.23 -18.44
CA PRO A 158 1.21 0.94 -18.09
C PRO A 158 0.37 0.71 -19.35
N SER A 159 -0.27 -0.45 -19.45
CA SER A 159 -1.09 -0.84 -20.61
C SER A 159 -2.57 -1.04 -20.29
N THR A 160 -2.91 -1.24 -19.00
CA THR A 160 -4.30 -1.30 -18.58
C THR A 160 -4.88 0.11 -18.46
N LEU A 161 -6.17 0.27 -18.78
CA LEU A 161 -6.84 1.57 -18.69
C LEU A 161 -6.72 2.16 -17.27
N GLY A 162 -6.93 1.34 -16.24
CA GLY A 162 -6.80 1.77 -14.85
C GLY A 162 -5.40 2.30 -14.51
N MET A 163 -4.35 1.62 -15.00
CA MET A 163 -2.97 2.11 -14.81
C MET A 163 -2.69 3.40 -15.56
N MET A 164 -3.20 3.55 -16.78
CA MET A 164 -3.02 4.79 -17.56
C MET A 164 -3.69 5.98 -16.88
N ILE A 165 -4.88 5.78 -16.29
CA ILE A 165 -5.60 6.80 -15.52
C ILE A 165 -4.85 7.13 -14.22
N ALA A 166 -4.34 6.12 -13.53
CA ALA A 166 -3.67 6.31 -12.25
C ALA A 166 -2.28 6.96 -12.39
N ALA A 167 -1.54 6.68 -13.47
CA ALA A 167 -0.14 7.05 -13.66
C ALA A 167 0.18 8.55 -13.41
N PRO A 168 -0.63 9.53 -13.85
CA PRO A 168 -0.35 10.96 -13.60
C PRO A 168 -0.37 11.35 -12.11
N HIS A 169 -0.96 10.52 -11.25
CA HIS A 169 -1.15 10.79 -9.83
C HIS A 169 -0.19 10.00 -8.94
N ILE A 170 0.62 9.11 -9.51
CA ILE A 170 1.54 8.22 -8.79
C ILE A 170 2.90 8.90 -8.67
N ASP A 171 3.41 9.04 -7.42
CA ASP A 171 4.76 9.55 -7.17
C ASP A 171 5.83 8.49 -7.49
N LEU A 172 5.53 7.21 -7.24
CA LEU A 172 6.47 6.11 -7.42
C LEU A 172 5.76 4.83 -7.86
N LEU A 173 6.17 4.30 -9.02
CA LEU A 173 5.70 3.01 -9.53
C LEU A 173 6.78 1.95 -9.33
N LEU A 174 6.50 0.96 -8.50
CA LEU A 174 7.40 -0.15 -8.19
C LEU A 174 6.82 -1.49 -8.65
N SER A 175 7.67 -2.50 -8.66
CA SER A 175 7.25 -3.89 -8.81
C SER A 175 6.66 -4.42 -7.49
N GLY A 176 5.77 -5.39 -7.58
CA GLY A 176 5.17 -6.08 -6.43
C GLY A 176 5.02 -7.57 -6.69
N HIS A 177 5.86 -8.15 -7.58
CA HIS A 177 5.68 -9.52 -8.07
C HIS A 177 6.25 -10.60 -7.14
N ASP A 178 7.19 -10.25 -6.25
CA ASP A 178 7.85 -11.18 -5.35
C ASP A 178 8.24 -10.51 -4.01
N LEU A 179 8.77 -11.30 -3.09
CA LEU A 179 9.21 -10.82 -1.79
C LEU A 179 10.36 -9.81 -1.90
N ALA A 180 11.29 -10.01 -2.84
CA ALA A 180 12.42 -9.10 -3.03
C ALA A 180 11.96 -7.70 -3.46
N SER A 181 10.92 -7.60 -4.29
CA SER A 181 10.31 -6.32 -4.67
C SER A 181 9.62 -5.63 -3.49
N LEU A 182 9.00 -6.39 -2.57
CA LEU A 182 8.43 -5.86 -1.33
C LEU A 182 9.50 -5.40 -0.33
N GLU A 183 10.65 -6.08 -0.28
CA GLU A 183 11.81 -5.64 0.48
C GLU A 183 12.38 -4.32 -0.08
N LYS A 184 12.44 -4.17 -1.41
CA LYS A 184 12.79 -2.89 -2.06
C LYS A 184 11.84 -1.77 -1.64
N LEU A 185 10.51 -2.04 -1.60
CA LEU A 185 9.55 -1.07 -1.06
C LEU A 185 9.90 -0.69 0.38
N ALA A 186 10.11 -1.69 1.26
CA ALA A 186 10.44 -1.43 2.67
C ALA A 186 11.71 -0.58 2.83
N ALA A 187 12.71 -0.78 1.98
CA ALA A 187 13.95 0.00 1.97
C ALA A 187 13.77 1.44 1.50
N VAL A 188 12.82 1.68 0.58
CA VAL A 188 12.55 3.02 0.01
C VAL A 188 11.65 3.86 0.94
N LEU A 189 10.71 3.24 1.68
CA LEU A 189 9.74 3.95 2.54
C LEU A 189 10.38 4.97 3.51
N PRO A 190 11.53 4.69 4.19
CA PRO A 190 12.18 5.68 5.06
C PRO A 190 12.71 6.91 4.31
N GLY A 191 13.06 6.77 3.04
CA GLY A 191 13.56 7.86 2.18
C GLY A 191 12.46 8.74 1.58
N LEU A 192 11.21 8.31 1.65
CA LEU A 192 10.04 9.09 1.19
C LEU A 192 9.53 10.11 2.22
N ASN A 193 10.34 10.43 3.22
CA ASN A 193 10.01 11.38 4.30
C ASN A 193 10.08 12.85 3.87
#